data_86c24e9c1d946577d000a33c65ad5b8b
#
_entry.id   86c24e9c1d946577d000a33c65ad5b8b
#
_cell.length_a   1.000
_cell.length_b   1.000
_cell.length_c   1.000
_cell.angle_alpha   90.00
_cell.angle_beta   90.00
_cell.angle_gamma   90.00
#
_symmetry.space_group_name_H-M   'P 1'
#
loop_
_entity.id
_entity.type
_entity.pdbx_description
1 polymer ?
#
loop_
_entity_poly.entity_id
_entity_poly.type
_entity_poly.pdbx_seq_one_letter_code
_entity_poly.pdbx_strand_id
1 'polypeptide(L)'
;MINRALALLILVLGLVGPVAAAELEDAVTAAHGGEYATALRRLNPLAEKGDARAQFDIGFMHANGWGLQRNPAEAMTWYRKAADQGLQIAQHFLGLAYVNGEGVRPDDAEAARWFARAAAQGFAQAQFMLGAMTLDGRGVPRDLVQGYAFIVMAGRGGVRSAGRIVQTMALTEAQRAQAQEIIDHFKPKPESPLAGVANPRAEELLGLDRHFGEVVDPSTWPASAIGVVAVAHFSTGGSCTGTLVAPRIVLTAAHCLLNGTELISPASVHFLAGMDKGTPASSSAAERFVVAKDFVPTLRDKWTLDRSPADWALIVLKDAVPARPVAVKALTRDELGAATLAGTISEIGYGQERRYSPTALRNCHAGLGKDERLLMVQCLANFGYSGSPILADINGTPAVVGVFSAFKEEMRLTFAASASQFEAAIRDLIAAEAGPTR
;
A
#
# COMPACT_ATOMS: atom_id res chain seq x y z
N MET A 1 -11.18 -61.18 -2.05
CA MET A 1 -12.15 -60.13 -1.69
C MET A 1 -11.51 -59.08 -0.79
N ILE A 2 -10.32 -58.55 -1.14
CA ILE A 2 -9.60 -57.53 -0.34
C ILE A 2 -9.30 -56.26 -1.17
N ASN A 3 -9.82 -56.12 -2.37
CA ASN A 3 -9.44 -55.05 -3.29
C ASN A 3 -10.52 -53.98 -3.55
N ARG A 4 -11.65 -53.99 -2.78
CA ARG A 4 -12.67 -52.93 -2.95
C ARG A 4 -12.73 -51.91 -1.81
N ALA A 5 -12.08 -52.16 -0.67
CA ALA A 5 -12.07 -51.24 0.44
C ALA A 5 -10.92 -50.19 0.35
N LEU A 6 -9.83 -50.49 -0.39
CA LEU A 6 -8.72 -49.58 -0.58
C LEU A 6 -8.98 -48.53 -1.67
N ALA A 7 -9.90 -48.83 -2.62
CA ALA A 7 -10.25 -47.87 -3.67
C ALA A 7 -11.24 -46.79 -3.21
N LEU A 8 -11.98 -47.01 -2.10
CA LEU A 8 -12.88 -45.98 -1.55
C LEU A 8 -12.23 -45.03 -0.58
N LEU A 9 -11.03 -45.35 -0.06
CA LEU A 9 -10.29 -44.48 0.86
C LEU A 9 -9.40 -43.44 0.14
N ILE A 10 -9.13 -43.66 -1.16
CA ILE A 10 -8.35 -42.73 -2.01
C ILE A 10 -9.25 -41.64 -2.62
N LEU A 11 -10.58 -41.81 -2.57
CA LEU A 11 -11.53 -40.87 -3.17
C LEU A 11 -12.03 -39.78 -2.20
N VAL A 12 -11.56 -39.75 -0.95
CA VAL A 12 -11.95 -38.75 0.06
C VAL A 12 -10.78 -37.83 0.44
N LEU A 13 -9.56 -38.14 0.01
CA LEU A 13 -8.36 -37.31 0.27
C LEU A 13 -7.86 -36.65 -1.02
N GLY A 14 -8.44 -35.54 -1.39
CA GLY A 14 -7.84 -34.62 -2.34
C GLY A 14 -8.40 -34.66 -3.73
N LEU A 15 -9.40 -33.90 -3.97
CA LEU A 15 -9.65 -33.25 -5.26
C LEU A 15 -10.43 -31.97 -4.99
N VAL A 16 -9.75 -30.93 -4.54
CA VAL A 16 -10.09 -29.62 -5.06
C VAL A 16 -9.65 -29.69 -6.51
N GLY A 17 -10.56 -30.07 -7.40
CA GLY A 17 -10.26 -30.27 -8.82
C GLY A 17 -9.85 -28.93 -9.45
N PRO A 18 -9.17 -28.95 -10.60
CA PRO A 18 -8.77 -27.74 -11.33
C PRO A 18 -9.93 -26.76 -11.57
N VAL A 19 -11.16 -27.23 -11.58
CA VAL A 19 -12.39 -26.43 -11.70
C VAL A 19 -12.64 -25.56 -10.48
N ALA A 20 -12.49 -26.08 -9.26
CA ALA A 20 -12.71 -25.28 -8.04
C ALA A 20 -11.61 -24.22 -7.83
N ALA A 21 -10.39 -24.50 -8.29
CA ALA A 21 -9.32 -23.50 -8.28
C ALA A 21 -9.60 -22.35 -9.25
N ALA A 22 -10.12 -22.66 -10.45
CA ALA A 22 -10.52 -21.65 -11.42
C ALA A 22 -11.73 -20.83 -10.95
N GLU A 23 -12.73 -21.47 -10.34
CA GLU A 23 -13.89 -20.77 -9.76
C GLU A 23 -13.51 -19.81 -8.63
N LEU A 24 -12.56 -20.21 -7.79
CA LEU A 24 -12.02 -19.34 -6.74
C LEU A 24 -11.27 -18.14 -7.34
N GLU A 25 -10.43 -18.38 -8.33
CA GLU A 25 -9.67 -17.32 -9.02
C GLU A 25 -10.59 -16.31 -9.71
N ASP A 26 -11.64 -16.80 -10.37
CA ASP A 26 -12.68 -15.95 -10.97
C ASP A 26 -13.45 -15.14 -9.91
N ALA A 27 -13.77 -15.76 -8.75
CA ALA A 27 -14.46 -15.08 -7.66
C ALA A 27 -13.62 -13.95 -7.08
N VAL A 28 -12.35 -14.22 -6.88
CA VAL A 28 -11.37 -13.25 -6.39
C VAL A 28 -11.18 -12.12 -7.41
N THR A 29 -11.09 -12.43 -8.70
CA THR A 29 -11.01 -11.44 -9.78
C THR A 29 -12.26 -10.53 -9.79
N ALA A 30 -13.46 -11.10 -9.64
CA ALA A 30 -14.72 -10.34 -9.54
C ALA A 30 -14.72 -9.41 -8.30
N ALA A 31 -14.24 -9.89 -7.13
CA ALA A 31 -14.13 -9.06 -5.94
C ALA A 31 -13.20 -7.86 -6.16
N HIS A 32 -12.13 -8.04 -6.90
CA HIS A 32 -11.18 -6.97 -7.26
C HIS A 32 -11.75 -5.98 -8.25
N GLY A 33 -12.57 -6.45 -9.17
CA GLY A 33 -13.32 -5.60 -10.10
C GLY A 33 -14.45 -4.81 -9.44
N GLY A 34 -14.64 -4.98 -8.10
CA GLY A 34 -15.77 -4.37 -7.40
C GLY A 34 -17.12 -5.10 -7.62
N GLU A 35 -17.09 -6.23 -8.34
CA GLU A 35 -18.26 -7.07 -8.61
C GLU A 35 -18.58 -7.97 -7.41
N TYR A 36 -18.76 -7.38 -6.23
CA TYR A 36 -18.88 -8.11 -4.96
C TYR A 36 -20.04 -9.12 -4.94
N ALA A 37 -21.16 -8.81 -5.57
CA ALA A 37 -22.28 -9.73 -5.67
C ALA A 37 -21.94 -10.97 -6.51
N THR A 38 -21.15 -10.81 -7.57
CA THR A 38 -20.62 -11.91 -8.39
C THR A 38 -19.61 -12.74 -7.61
N ALA A 39 -18.69 -12.09 -6.89
CA ALA A 39 -17.72 -12.74 -6.03
C ALA A 39 -18.40 -13.60 -4.96
N LEU A 40 -19.38 -13.07 -4.24
CA LEU A 40 -20.12 -13.79 -3.19
C LEU A 40 -20.88 -14.99 -3.75
N ARG A 41 -21.53 -14.87 -4.91
CA ARG A 41 -22.24 -15.99 -5.54
C ARG A 41 -21.30 -17.17 -5.86
N ARG A 42 -20.03 -16.87 -6.18
CA ARG A 42 -19.02 -17.89 -6.47
C ARG A 42 -18.35 -18.43 -5.20
N LEU A 43 -18.06 -17.57 -4.23
CA LEU A 43 -17.37 -17.94 -2.98
C LEU A 43 -18.25 -18.77 -2.06
N ASN A 44 -19.55 -18.43 -1.91
CA ASN A 44 -20.43 -19.12 -0.96
C ASN A 44 -20.47 -20.64 -1.16
N PRO A 45 -20.69 -21.17 -2.37
CA PRO A 45 -20.72 -22.62 -2.56
C PRO A 45 -19.37 -23.30 -2.25
N LEU A 46 -18.24 -22.62 -2.47
CA LEU A 46 -16.91 -23.12 -2.17
C LEU A 46 -16.67 -23.15 -0.66
N ALA A 47 -17.02 -22.08 0.03
CA ALA A 47 -16.89 -21.96 1.48
C ALA A 47 -17.79 -22.93 2.24
N GLU A 48 -19.01 -23.15 1.76
CA GLU A 48 -19.94 -24.15 2.32
C GLU A 48 -19.42 -25.58 2.15
N LYS A 49 -18.70 -25.86 1.06
CA LYS A 49 -17.99 -27.13 0.84
C LYS A 49 -16.73 -27.27 1.66
N GLY A 50 -16.35 -26.22 2.43
CA GLY A 50 -15.21 -26.23 3.33
C GLY A 50 -13.90 -25.71 2.72
N ASP A 51 -13.90 -25.08 1.54
CA ASP A 51 -12.67 -24.47 1.00
C ASP A 51 -12.19 -23.34 1.92
N ALA A 52 -11.02 -23.52 2.52
CA ALA A 52 -10.48 -22.59 3.53
C ALA A 52 -10.17 -21.21 2.95
N ARG A 53 -9.81 -21.12 1.67
CA ARG A 53 -9.53 -19.84 1.01
C ARG A 53 -10.82 -19.08 0.76
N ALA A 54 -11.84 -19.74 0.24
CA ALA A 54 -13.16 -19.13 0.06
C ALA A 54 -13.77 -18.70 1.41
N GLN A 55 -13.59 -19.47 2.47
CA GLN A 55 -14.00 -19.08 3.82
C GLN A 55 -13.27 -17.83 4.29
N PHE A 56 -11.96 -17.75 4.08
CA PHE A 56 -11.18 -16.58 4.42
C PHE A 56 -11.66 -15.36 3.62
N ASP A 57 -11.87 -15.48 2.30
CA ASP A 57 -12.31 -14.40 1.42
C ASP A 57 -13.69 -13.86 1.83
N ILE A 58 -14.65 -14.72 2.20
CA ILE A 58 -15.95 -14.31 2.73
C ILE A 58 -15.77 -13.56 4.06
N GLY A 59 -14.92 -14.07 4.95
CA GLY A 59 -14.57 -13.38 6.19
C GLY A 59 -14.02 -11.98 5.93
N PHE A 60 -13.14 -11.86 4.95
CA PHE A 60 -12.55 -10.60 4.54
C PHE A 60 -13.59 -9.62 3.97
N MET A 61 -14.53 -10.11 3.17
CA MET A 61 -15.65 -9.31 2.65
C MET A 61 -16.57 -8.81 3.79
N HIS A 62 -16.85 -9.63 4.79
CA HIS A 62 -17.58 -9.20 5.99
C HIS A 62 -16.82 -8.15 6.82
N ALA A 63 -15.51 -8.33 7.00
CA ALA A 63 -14.67 -7.41 7.75
C ALA A 63 -14.63 -6.00 7.11
N ASN A 64 -14.66 -5.94 5.77
CA ASN A 64 -14.55 -4.70 5.01
C ASN A 64 -15.90 -4.14 4.51
N GLY A 65 -16.98 -4.89 4.61
CA GLY A 65 -18.30 -4.50 4.08
C GLY A 65 -18.37 -4.55 2.56
N TRP A 66 -17.64 -5.48 1.92
CA TRP A 66 -17.61 -5.62 0.46
C TRP A 66 -18.80 -6.43 -0.07
N GLY A 67 -19.76 -5.72 -0.66
CA GLY A 67 -21.01 -6.31 -1.14
C GLY A 67 -21.95 -6.79 -0.05
N LEU A 68 -21.60 -6.60 1.21
CA LEU A 68 -22.32 -6.96 2.41
C LEU A 68 -22.27 -5.80 3.42
N GLN A 69 -23.17 -5.81 4.39
CA GLN A 69 -23.02 -4.95 5.56
C GLN A 69 -21.75 -5.37 6.33
N ARG A 70 -20.90 -4.40 6.69
CA ARG A 70 -19.72 -4.67 7.49
C ARG A 70 -20.11 -5.38 8.79
N ASN A 71 -19.54 -6.55 9.02
CA ASN A 71 -19.80 -7.37 10.22
C ASN A 71 -18.51 -8.07 10.68
N PRO A 72 -17.68 -7.41 11.52
CA PRO A 72 -16.46 -8.00 12.01
C PRO A 72 -16.66 -9.29 12.84
N ALA A 73 -17.79 -9.45 13.52
CA ALA A 73 -18.07 -10.68 14.28
C ALA A 73 -18.31 -11.88 13.36
N GLU A 74 -19.03 -11.67 12.26
CA GLU A 74 -19.20 -12.69 11.21
C GLU A 74 -17.87 -13.01 10.52
N ALA A 75 -17.05 -11.98 10.25
CA ALA A 75 -15.71 -12.17 9.71
C ALA A 75 -14.85 -13.10 10.58
N MET A 76 -14.89 -12.91 11.92
CA MET A 76 -14.20 -13.78 12.87
C MET A 76 -14.65 -15.25 12.77
N THR A 77 -15.96 -15.47 12.57
CA THR A 77 -16.50 -16.83 12.40
C THR A 77 -15.91 -17.52 11.16
N TRP A 78 -15.84 -16.80 10.05
CA TRP A 78 -15.28 -17.31 8.81
C TRP A 78 -13.76 -17.47 8.88
N TYR A 79 -13.05 -16.48 9.44
CA TYR A 79 -11.60 -16.60 9.66
C TYR A 79 -11.24 -17.81 10.54
N ARG A 80 -12.03 -18.07 11.58
CA ARG A 80 -11.81 -19.22 12.47
C ARG A 80 -11.96 -20.53 11.70
N LYS A 81 -13.02 -20.69 10.88
CA LYS A 81 -13.20 -21.89 10.04
C LYS A 81 -11.97 -22.14 9.14
N ALA A 82 -11.44 -21.10 8.51
CA ALA A 82 -10.27 -21.21 7.64
C ALA A 82 -8.96 -21.46 8.44
N ALA A 83 -8.79 -20.78 9.57
CA ALA A 83 -7.62 -20.90 10.44
C ALA A 83 -7.51 -22.26 11.13
N ASP A 84 -8.63 -22.87 11.49
CA ASP A 84 -8.67 -24.21 12.08
C ASP A 84 -8.27 -25.29 11.06
N GLN A 85 -8.44 -25.03 9.78
CA GLN A 85 -7.94 -25.85 8.68
C GLN A 85 -6.44 -25.59 8.39
N GLY A 86 -5.75 -24.74 9.16
CA GLY A 86 -4.33 -24.47 9.03
C GLY A 86 -3.99 -23.34 8.04
N LEU A 87 -4.97 -22.59 7.51
CA LEU A 87 -4.69 -21.51 6.59
C LEU A 87 -3.96 -20.35 7.33
N GLN A 88 -2.65 -20.20 7.07
CA GLN A 88 -1.76 -19.29 7.80
C GLN A 88 -2.21 -17.83 7.76
N ILE A 89 -2.77 -17.38 6.63
CA ILE A 89 -3.29 -16.02 6.50
C ILE A 89 -4.52 -15.80 7.39
N ALA A 90 -5.42 -16.76 7.47
CA ALA A 90 -6.59 -16.68 8.36
C ALA A 90 -6.17 -16.67 9.83
N GLN A 91 -5.15 -17.45 10.20
CA GLN A 91 -4.55 -17.43 11.54
C GLN A 91 -3.97 -16.05 11.86
N HIS A 92 -3.27 -15.43 10.93
CA HIS A 92 -2.74 -14.08 11.08
C HIS A 92 -3.87 -13.05 11.29
N PHE A 93 -4.93 -13.10 10.48
CA PHE A 93 -6.07 -12.17 10.62
C PHE A 93 -6.86 -12.36 11.91
N LEU A 94 -6.98 -13.59 12.42
CA LEU A 94 -7.51 -13.82 13.76
C LEU A 94 -6.63 -13.15 14.83
N GLY A 95 -5.31 -13.30 14.72
CA GLY A 95 -4.38 -12.61 15.61
C GLY A 95 -4.58 -11.09 15.61
N LEU A 96 -4.70 -10.49 14.43
CA LEU A 96 -4.97 -9.04 14.28
C LEU A 96 -6.31 -8.64 14.90
N ALA A 97 -7.37 -9.44 14.68
CA ALA A 97 -8.68 -9.16 15.24
C ALA A 97 -8.68 -9.19 16.77
N TYR A 98 -7.93 -10.11 17.40
CA TYR A 98 -7.75 -10.13 18.85
C TYR A 98 -6.90 -8.94 19.35
N VAL A 99 -5.86 -8.50 18.62
CA VAL A 99 -5.10 -7.29 18.99
C VAL A 99 -5.97 -6.05 18.96
N ASN A 100 -6.80 -5.91 17.90
CA ASN A 100 -7.56 -4.69 17.62
C ASN A 100 -8.95 -4.67 18.28
N GLY A 101 -9.44 -5.82 18.75
CA GLY A 101 -10.82 -5.95 19.25
C GLY A 101 -11.86 -5.92 18.13
N GLU A 102 -11.52 -6.36 16.94
CA GLU A 102 -12.43 -6.35 15.78
C GLU A 102 -13.34 -7.58 15.79
N GLY A 103 -14.61 -7.37 16.16
CA GLY A 103 -15.60 -8.43 16.24
C GLY A 103 -15.43 -9.37 17.45
N VAL A 104 -14.46 -9.12 18.30
CA VAL A 104 -14.13 -9.90 19.49
C VAL A 104 -13.54 -8.98 20.57
N ARG A 105 -13.58 -9.40 21.83
CA ARG A 105 -12.88 -8.68 22.90
C ARG A 105 -11.36 -8.79 22.69
N PRO A 106 -10.61 -7.68 22.82
CA PRO A 106 -9.14 -7.72 22.73
C PRO A 106 -8.56 -8.75 23.70
N ASP A 107 -7.64 -9.57 23.22
CA ASP A 107 -6.92 -10.58 24.00
C ASP A 107 -5.53 -10.83 23.40
N ASP A 108 -4.50 -10.24 24.00
CA ASP A 108 -3.12 -10.36 23.53
C ASP A 108 -2.61 -11.83 23.61
N ALA A 109 -3.10 -12.63 24.56
CA ALA A 109 -2.67 -14.03 24.67
C ALA A 109 -3.26 -14.89 23.53
N GLU A 110 -4.53 -14.69 23.19
CA GLU A 110 -5.14 -15.33 22.04
C GLU A 110 -4.48 -14.84 20.72
N ALA A 111 -4.24 -13.55 20.58
CA ALA A 111 -3.54 -13.00 19.42
C ALA A 111 -2.18 -13.67 19.22
N ALA A 112 -1.37 -13.76 20.28
CA ALA A 112 -0.06 -14.39 20.22
C ALA A 112 -0.13 -15.88 19.85
N ARG A 113 -1.14 -16.62 20.32
CA ARG A 113 -1.35 -18.03 19.93
C ARG A 113 -1.61 -18.18 18.45
N TRP A 114 -2.47 -17.33 17.87
CA TRP A 114 -2.78 -17.37 16.46
C TRP A 114 -1.59 -16.94 15.60
N PHE A 115 -0.89 -15.87 16.00
CA PHE A 115 0.35 -15.49 15.33
C PHE A 115 1.42 -16.59 15.42
N ALA A 116 1.54 -17.28 16.56
CA ALA A 116 2.51 -18.37 16.71
C ALA A 116 2.24 -19.54 15.74
N ARG A 117 0.95 -19.91 15.54
CA ARG A 117 0.57 -20.93 14.56
C ARG A 117 0.98 -20.52 13.15
N ALA A 118 0.65 -19.31 12.72
CA ALA A 118 1.02 -18.80 11.41
C ALA A 118 2.55 -18.63 11.25
N ALA A 119 3.23 -18.11 12.29
CA ALA A 119 4.68 -17.92 12.31
C ALA A 119 5.44 -19.26 12.21
N ALA A 120 4.94 -20.32 12.87
CA ALA A 120 5.50 -21.66 12.79
C ALA A 120 5.44 -22.24 11.36
N GLN A 121 4.48 -21.81 10.56
CA GLN A 121 4.37 -22.16 9.15
C GLN A 121 5.29 -21.32 8.25
N GLY A 122 5.97 -20.31 8.78
CA GLY A 122 6.87 -19.42 8.06
C GLY A 122 6.18 -18.14 7.52
N PHE A 123 4.94 -17.85 7.96
CA PHE A 123 4.25 -16.64 7.52
C PHE A 123 4.93 -15.40 8.11
N ALA A 124 5.60 -14.64 7.25
CA ALA A 124 6.51 -13.57 7.66
C ALA A 124 5.83 -12.45 8.45
N GLN A 125 4.60 -12.07 8.09
CA GLN A 125 3.84 -11.05 8.79
C GLN A 125 3.47 -11.50 10.22
N ALA A 126 3.14 -12.79 10.40
CA ALA A 126 2.88 -13.34 11.72
C ALA A 126 4.17 -13.48 12.54
N GLN A 127 5.30 -13.83 11.93
CA GLN A 127 6.61 -13.79 12.58
C GLN A 127 6.94 -12.39 13.09
N PHE A 128 6.65 -11.35 12.29
CA PHE A 128 6.82 -9.97 12.69
C PHE A 128 5.97 -9.60 13.91
N MET A 129 4.65 -9.91 13.86
CA MET A 129 3.73 -9.60 14.96
C MET A 129 4.10 -10.35 16.23
N LEU A 130 4.38 -11.64 16.12
CA LEU A 130 4.81 -12.44 17.27
C LEU A 130 6.14 -11.93 17.83
N GLY A 131 7.08 -11.58 16.97
CA GLY A 131 8.35 -11.00 17.37
C GLY A 131 8.17 -9.71 18.15
N ALA A 132 7.36 -8.78 17.68
CA ALA A 132 7.05 -7.53 18.37
C ALA A 132 6.37 -7.82 19.74
N MET A 133 5.37 -8.69 19.79
CA MET A 133 4.71 -9.08 21.04
C MET A 133 5.67 -9.73 22.04
N THR A 134 6.62 -10.55 21.55
CA THR A 134 7.65 -11.19 22.39
C THR A 134 8.66 -10.17 22.93
N LEU A 135 9.03 -9.16 22.15
CA LEU A 135 9.89 -8.06 22.61
C LEU A 135 9.24 -7.23 23.72
N ASP A 136 7.93 -7.00 23.60
CA ASP A 136 7.16 -6.17 24.52
C ASP A 136 6.65 -6.96 25.74
N GLY A 137 6.61 -8.31 25.67
CA GLY A 137 5.99 -9.16 26.69
C GLY A 137 4.46 -9.11 26.65
N ARG A 138 3.86 -8.83 25.47
CA ARG A 138 2.41 -8.77 25.29
C ARG A 138 1.84 -10.14 24.94
N GLY A 139 0.99 -10.68 25.80
CA GLY A 139 0.36 -11.99 25.59
C GLY A 139 1.31 -13.20 25.65
N VAL A 140 2.61 -12.97 25.70
CA VAL A 140 3.69 -13.96 25.83
C VAL A 140 4.78 -13.41 26.75
N PRO A 141 5.58 -14.28 27.40
CA PRO A 141 6.73 -13.82 28.18
C PRO A 141 7.70 -12.99 27.32
N ARG A 142 8.24 -11.93 27.90
CA ARG A 142 9.23 -11.10 27.24
C ARG A 142 10.53 -11.87 27.02
N ASP A 143 10.97 -11.94 25.77
CA ASP A 143 12.24 -12.56 25.37
C ASP A 143 12.88 -11.78 24.22
N LEU A 144 14.02 -11.12 24.50
CA LEU A 144 14.72 -10.28 23.53
C LEU A 144 15.37 -11.13 22.43
N VAL A 145 15.86 -12.32 22.74
CA VAL A 145 16.55 -13.18 21.78
C VAL A 145 15.56 -13.81 20.81
N GLN A 146 14.47 -14.37 21.36
CA GLN A 146 13.42 -14.98 20.54
C GLN A 146 12.69 -13.93 19.70
N GLY A 147 12.33 -12.78 20.29
CA GLY A 147 11.69 -11.68 19.58
C GLY A 147 12.55 -11.16 18.44
N TYR A 148 13.85 -10.95 18.67
CA TYR A 148 14.80 -10.58 17.63
C TYR A 148 14.88 -11.64 16.52
N ALA A 149 14.95 -12.92 16.86
CA ALA A 149 14.98 -14.00 15.87
C ALA A 149 13.73 -13.96 14.96
N PHE A 150 12.54 -13.81 15.53
CA PHE A 150 11.31 -13.69 14.75
C PHE A 150 11.31 -12.45 13.85
N ILE A 151 11.77 -11.29 14.33
CA ILE A 151 11.88 -10.08 13.50
C ILE A 151 12.86 -10.29 12.34
N VAL A 152 14.02 -10.92 12.56
CA VAL A 152 14.98 -11.23 11.49
C VAL A 152 14.37 -12.18 10.47
N MET A 153 13.68 -13.24 10.90
CA MET A 153 13.01 -14.17 9.99
C MET A 153 11.94 -13.47 9.17
N ALA A 154 11.14 -12.61 9.79
CA ALA A 154 10.16 -11.78 9.09
C ALA A 154 10.80 -10.88 8.02
N GLY A 155 11.96 -10.28 8.33
CA GLY A 155 12.72 -9.49 7.37
C GLY A 155 13.24 -10.31 6.18
N ARG A 156 13.71 -11.54 6.43
CA ARG A 156 14.08 -12.48 5.36
C ARG A 156 12.88 -12.89 4.50
N GLY A 157 11.68 -12.96 5.10
CA GLY A 157 10.41 -13.21 4.43
C GLY A 157 9.76 -11.98 3.78
N GLY A 158 10.49 -10.85 3.68
CA GLY A 158 10.03 -9.66 2.96
C GLY A 158 9.41 -8.56 3.81
N VAL A 159 9.26 -8.73 5.13
CA VAL A 159 8.73 -7.67 6.02
C VAL A 159 9.79 -6.60 6.27
N ARG A 160 9.69 -5.48 5.58
CA ARG A 160 10.72 -4.42 5.54
C ARG A 160 10.90 -3.65 6.84
N SER A 161 9.80 -3.42 7.58
CA SER A 161 9.84 -2.79 8.91
C SER A 161 10.75 -3.55 9.88
N ALA A 162 10.93 -4.85 9.67
CA ALA A 162 11.82 -5.69 10.46
C ALA A 162 13.27 -5.21 10.43
N GLY A 163 13.79 -4.79 9.27
CA GLY A 163 15.18 -4.33 9.14
C GLY A 163 15.51 -3.12 10.01
N ARG A 164 14.59 -2.17 10.15
CA ARG A 164 14.76 -1.00 11.03
C ARG A 164 14.79 -1.39 12.50
N ILE A 165 13.90 -2.28 12.92
CA ILE A 165 13.86 -2.75 14.32
C ILE A 165 15.17 -3.47 14.65
N VAL A 166 15.63 -4.38 13.80
CA VAL A 166 16.89 -5.11 13.98
C VAL A 166 18.10 -4.17 14.16
N GLN A 167 18.16 -3.07 13.38
CA GLN A 167 19.25 -2.08 13.47
C GLN A 167 19.25 -1.29 14.78
N THR A 168 18.09 -1.06 15.38
CA THR A 168 17.95 -0.27 16.62
C THR A 168 18.09 -1.10 17.88
N MET A 169 18.05 -2.44 17.77
CA MET A 169 18.15 -3.33 18.93
C MET A 169 19.59 -3.52 19.42
N ALA A 170 19.83 -3.15 20.68
CA ALA A 170 21.10 -3.36 21.34
C ALA A 170 21.16 -4.77 21.97
N LEU A 171 21.58 -5.78 21.20
CA LEU A 171 21.88 -7.11 21.68
C LEU A 171 23.39 -7.31 21.87
N THR A 172 23.76 -8.06 22.90
CA THR A 172 25.14 -8.53 23.06
C THR A 172 25.49 -9.55 21.97
N GLU A 173 26.78 -9.79 21.76
CA GLU A 173 27.27 -10.76 20.78
C GLU A 173 26.74 -12.18 21.08
N ALA A 174 26.71 -12.57 22.35
CA ALA A 174 26.15 -13.86 22.79
C ALA A 174 24.64 -13.97 22.48
N GLN A 175 23.86 -12.91 22.71
CA GLN A 175 22.43 -12.87 22.38
C GLN A 175 22.18 -12.97 20.86
N ARG A 176 23.01 -12.31 20.06
CA ARG A 176 22.94 -12.42 18.59
C ARG A 176 23.26 -13.83 18.11
N ALA A 177 24.27 -14.48 18.71
CA ALA A 177 24.61 -15.85 18.38
C ALA A 177 23.46 -16.83 18.73
N GLN A 178 22.84 -16.68 19.90
CA GLN A 178 21.67 -17.46 20.28
C GLN A 178 20.47 -17.24 19.32
N ALA A 179 20.21 -15.99 18.95
CA ALA A 179 19.16 -15.69 17.99
C ALA A 179 19.45 -16.30 16.62
N GLN A 180 20.71 -16.27 16.17
CA GLN A 180 21.13 -16.90 14.91
C GLN A 180 20.92 -18.41 14.94
N GLU A 181 21.17 -19.07 16.08
CA GLU A 181 20.92 -20.50 16.25
C GLU A 181 19.41 -20.82 16.11
N ILE A 182 18.53 -20.00 16.71
CA ILE A 182 17.07 -20.13 16.52
C ILE A 182 16.69 -20.02 15.05
N ILE A 183 17.24 -19.03 14.34
CA ILE A 183 16.95 -18.77 12.93
C ILE A 183 17.43 -19.92 12.05
N ASP A 184 18.63 -20.44 12.29
CA ASP A 184 19.24 -21.49 11.47
C ASP A 184 18.55 -22.86 11.67
N HIS A 185 17.98 -23.09 12.84
CA HIS A 185 17.21 -24.30 13.14
C HIS A 185 15.72 -24.18 12.80
N PHE A 186 15.24 -22.98 12.45
CA PHE A 186 13.84 -22.80 12.10
C PHE A 186 13.51 -23.55 10.80
N LYS A 187 12.51 -24.43 10.90
CA LYS A 187 11.94 -25.14 9.74
C LYS A 187 10.43 -24.90 9.75
N PRO A 188 9.87 -24.28 8.70
CA PRO A 188 8.43 -24.13 8.59
C PRO A 188 7.70 -25.47 8.75
N LYS A 189 6.64 -25.47 9.56
CA LYS A 189 5.79 -26.65 9.81
C LYS A 189 4.41 -26.39 9.25
N PRO A 190 4.11 -26.77 8.01
CA PRO A 190 2.79 -26.60 7.42
C PRO A 190 1.72 -27.35 8.24
N GLU A 191 0.63 -26.68 8.60
CA GLU A 191 -0.54 -27.30 9.25
C GLU A 191 -1.55 -27.87 8.24
N SER A 192 -1.41 -27.48 6.97
CA SER A 192 -2.31 -27.89 5.89
C SER A 192 -1.52 -28.18 4.61
N PRO A 193 -1.99 -29.08 3.74
CA PRO A 193 -1.45 -29.22 2.38
C PRO A 193 -1.54 -27.93 1.56
N LEU A 194 -2.41 -26.99 1.99
CA LEU A 194 -2.53 -25.64 1.44
C LEU A 194 -1.47 -24.67 2.01
N ALA A 195 -0.78 -25.04 3.09
CA ALA A 195 0.33 -24.30 3.66
C ALA A 195 1.57 -24.52 2.79
N GLY A 196 1.84 -23.71 1.87
CA GLY A 196 2.93 -23.82 0.88
C GLY A 196 2.45 -23.64 -0.55
N VAL A 197 1.16 -23.75 -0.77
CA VAL A 197 0.52 -23.01 -1.84
C VAL A 197 0.41 -21.57 -1.33
N ALA A 198 1.57 -20.88 -1.24
CA ALA A 198 1.55 -19.45 -1.37
C ALA A 198 0.65 -19.22 -2.58
N ASN A 199 -0.54 -18.72 -2.36
CA ASN A 199 -1.27 -18.12 -3.45
C ASN A 199 -0.61 -16.74 -3.57
N PRO A 200 0.46 -16.60 -4.39
CA PRO A 200 1.12 -15.31 -4.56
C PRO A 200 0.10 -14.29 -5.02
N ARG A 201 -0.97 -14.76 -5.62
CA ARG A 201 -2.12 -13.96 -6.04
C ARG A 201 -3.06 -13.62 -4.89
N ALA A 202 -3.25 -14.46 -3.86
CA ALA A 202 -4.05 -14.08 -2.69
C ALA A 202 -3.29 -13.12 -1.77
N GLU A 203 -1.98 -13.29 -1.58
CA GLU A 203 -1.14 -12.30 -0.90
C GLU A 203 -1.10 -10.99 -1.69
N GLU A 204 -0.99 -11.07 -3.01
CA GLU A 204 -1.14 -9.97 -3.96
C GLU A 204 -2.54 -9.36 -3.92
N LEU A 205 -3.59 -10.17 -3.85
CA LEU A 205 -4.99 -9.79 -3.88
C LEU A 205 -5.47 -9.19 -2.56
N LEU A 206 -4.96 -9.66 -1.43
CA LEU A 206 -5.29 -9.16 -0.10
C LEU A 206 -4.43 -7.94 0.30
N GLY A 207 -3.53 -7.52 -0.59
CA GLY A 207 -2.71 -6.35 -0.35
C GLY A 207 -1.72 -6.52 0.81
N LEU A 208 -1.44 -7.76 1.24
CA LEU A 208 -0.43 -7.99 2.27
C LEU A 208 0.97 -7.64 1.76
N ASP A 209 1.17 -7.77 0.45
CA ASP A 209 2.36 -7.30 -0.27
C ASP A 209 2.15 -5.90 -0.91
N ARG A 210 0.89 -5.44 -1.01
CA ARG A 210 0.49 -4.21 -1.70
C ARG A 210 0.74 -2.92 -0.92
N HIS A 211 1.11 -2.99 0.34
CA HIS A 211 1.48 -1.78 1.09
C HIS A 211 2.67 -1.02 0.49
N PHE A 212 3.33 -1.58 -0.54
CA PHE A 212 4.57 -1.02 -1.05
C PHE A 212 4.59 -0.78 -2.57
N GLY A 213 3.55 -1.17 -3.32
CA GLY A 213 3.52 -1.03 -4.77
C GLY A 213 4.67 -1.76 -5.50
N GLU A 214 4.60 -1.77 -6.80
CA GLU A 214 5.65 -2.28 -7.69
C GLU A 214 6.80 -1.26 -7.78
N VAL A 215 8.06 -1.70 -7.60
CA VAL A 215 9.21 -0.84 -7.92
C VAL A 215 9.25 -0.65 -9.43
N VAL A 216 9.16 0.58 -9.86
CA VAL A 216 9.26 0.93 -11.28
C VAL A 216 10.67 1.41 -11.59
N ASP A 217 11.10 1.16 -12.82
CA ASP A 217 12.39 1.65 -13.31
C ASP A 217 12.34 3.19 -13.43
N PRO A 218 13.14 3.93 -12.64
CA PRO A 218 13.14 5.38 -12.65
C PRO A 218 13.67 5.99 -13.95
N SER A 219 14.31 5.21 -14.81
CA SER A 219 14.76 5.67 -16.13
C SER A 219 13.65 5.66 -17.18
N THR A 220 12.56 4.92 -16.94
CA THR A 220 11.44 4.81 -17.87
C THR A 220 10.40 5.89 -17.64
N TRP A 221 9.79 6.39 -18.72
CA TRP A 221 8.69 7.34 -18.63
C TRP A 221 7.37 6.61 -18.28
N PRO A 222 6.48 7.11 -17.37
CA PRO A 222 6.51 8.44 -16.74
C PRO A 222 7.37 8.52 -15.46
N ALA A 223 7.92 7.42 -14.93
CA ALA A 223 8.68 7.40 -13.67
C ALA A 223 9.91 8.33 -13.71
N SER A 224 10.56 8.52 -14.88
CA SER A 224 11.69 9.44 -15.06
C SER A 224 11.33 10.92 -14.87
N ALA A 225 10.04 11.27 -15.00
CA ALA A 225 9.53 12.61 -14.74
C ALA A 225 9.06 12.80 -13.29
N ILE A 226 9.06 11.73 -12.48
CA ILE A 226 8.65 11.75 -11.08
C ILE A 226 9.91 11.71 -10.23
N GLY A 227 9.95 12.50 -9.17
CA GLY A 227 11.14 12.67 -8.37
C GLY A 227 10.85 13.03 -6.92
N VAL A 228 11.91 13.14 -6.15
CA VAL A 228 11.86 13.53 -4.75
C VAL A 228 11.93 15.06 -4.65
N VAL A 229 11.01 15.65 -3.92
CA VAL A 229 11.10 17.04 -3.45
C VAL A 229 11.88 17.01 -2.15
N ALA A 230 13.18 17.32 -2.24
CA ALA A 230 14.10 17.31 -1.12
C ALA A 230 14.22 18.72 -0.51
N VAL A 231 14.11 18.83 0.81
CA VAL A 231 14.25 20.06 1.56
C VAL A 231 15.50 19.99 2.43
N ALA A 232 16.45 20.89 2.22
CA ALA A 232 17.62 21.03 3.09
C ALA A 232 17.16 21.44 4.51
N HIS A 233 17.62 20.71 5.52
CA HIS A 233 17.32 20.90 6.95
C HIS A 233 16.03 20.24 7.51
N PHE A 234 15.39 19.33 6.82
CA PHE A 234 14.37 18.50 7.46
C PHE A 234 15.03 17.50 8.43
N SER A 235 15.12 17.88 9.71
CA SER A 235 15.62 17.01 10.79
C SER A 235 14.73 15.79 11.06
N THR A 236 13.54 15.75 10.48
CA THR A 236 12.53 14.70 10.68
C THR A 236 12.35 13.77 9.47
N GLY A 237 13.18 13.87 8.45
CA GLY A 237 13.28 12.87 7.39
C GLY A 237 12.04 12.68 6.50
N GLY A 238 11.15 13.66 6.39
CA GLY A 238 10.03 13.64 5.43
C GLY A 238 10.52 14.01 4.02
N SER A 239 10.34 13.14 3.05
CA SER A 239 10.47 13.47 1.63
C SER A 239 9.08 13.47 1.01
N CYS A 240 8.84 14.40 0.11
CA CYS A 240 7.66 14.43 -0.73
C CYS A 240 8.00 14.00 -2.15
N THR A 241 6.98 13.64 -2.90
CA THR A 241 7.10 13.38 -4.34
C THR A 241 6.73 14.63 -5.12
N GLY A 242 7.33 14.80 -6.29
CA GLY A 242 6.95 15.81 -7.26
C GLY A 242 6.94 15.23 -8.66
N THR A 243 6.18 15.85 -9.55
CA THR A 243 6.04 15.44 -10.95
C THR A 243 6.39 16.57 -11.89
N LEU A 244 7.32 16.34 -12.79
CA LEU A 244 7.67 17.29 -13.84
C LEU A 244 6.50 17.39 -14.84
N VAL A 245 5.84 18.54 -14.90
CA VAL A 245 4.71 18.84 -15.79
C VAL A 245 5.08 19.79 -16.93
N ALA A 246 6.23 20.43 -16.82
CA ALA A 246 6.92 21.17 -17.91
C ALA A 246 8.43 21.13 -17.62
N PRO A 247 9.33 21.49 -18.55
CA PRO A 247 10.78 21.34 -18.36
C PRO A 247 11.35 21.96 -17.09
N ARG A 248 10.70 23.01 -16.56
CA ARG A 248 11.09 23.73 -15.34
C ARG A 248 9.97 23.76 -14.28
N ILE A 249 8.85 23.07 -14.46
CA ILE A 249 7.71 23.15 -13.56
C ILE A 249 7.42 21.77 -12.98
N VAL A 250 7.45 21.68 -11.65
CA VAL A 250 7.14 20.47 -10.86
C VAL A 250 5.87 20.70 -10.08
N LEU A 251 4.92 19.79 -10.20
CA LEU A 251 3.71 19.72 -9.39
C LEU A 251 3.98 18.88 -8.14
N THR A 252 3.55 19.37 -6.98
CA THR A 252 3.61 18.65 -5.68
C THR A 252 2.46 19.09 -4.78
N ALA A 253 2.34 18.54 -3.58
CA ALA A 253 1.40 19.03 -2.57
C ALA A 253 1.95 20.30 -1.90
N ALA A 254 1.07 21.24 -1.57
CA ALA A 254 1.48 22.52 -0.98
C ALA A 254 2.06 22.34 0.45
N HIS A 255 1.52 21.40 1.24
CA HIS A 255 2.05 21.10 2.57
C HIS A 255 3.50 20.60 2.55
N CYS A 256 3.98 20.11 1.42
CA CYS A 256 5.38 19.69 1.23
C CYS A 256 6.37 20.86 1.27
N LEU A 257 5.88 22.08 1.09
CA LEU A 257 6.66 23.30 1.07
C LEU A 257 6.54 24.12 2.36
N LEU A 258 6.05 23.47 3.45
CA LEU A 258 5.88 24.10 4.74
C LEU A 258 6.94 23.64 5.76
N ASN A 259 7.35 24.59 6.63
CA ASN A 259 7.97 24.32 7.92
C ASN A 259 7.02 24.83 9.01
N GLY A 260 6.30 23.92 9.65
CA GLY A 260 5.17 24.29 10.51
C GLY A 260 4.03 24.88 9.67
N THR A 261 3.75 26.16 9.81
CA THR A 261 2.73 26.91 9.05
C THR A 261 3.31 27.92 8.07
N GLU A 262 4.63 27.99 7.92
CA GLU A 262 5.32 28.94 7.06
C GLU A 262 5.87 28.24 5.81
N LEU A 263 5.84 28.92 4.66
CA LEU A 263 6.50 28.46 3.46
C LEU A 263 8.02 28.49 3.64
N ILE A 264 8.68 27.39 3.28
CA ILE A 264 10.14 27.30 3.28
C ILE A 264 10.74 28.16 2.16
N SER A 265 12.01 28.55 2.31
CA SER A 265 12.72 29.26 1.25
C SER A 265 12.88 28.36 -0.01
N PRO A 266 12.57 28.86 -1.21
CA PRO A 266 12.81 28.11 -2.45
C PRO A 266 14.28 27.65 -2.57
N ALA A 267 15.23 28.43 -2.11
CA ALA A 267 16.66 28.08 -2.15
C ALA A 267 17.02 26.80 -1.37
N SER A 268 16.16 26.38 -0.44
CA SER A 268 16.35 25.14 0.34
C SER A 268 15.69 23.91 -0.30
N VAL A 269 15.01 24.06 -1.44
CA VAL A 269 14.26 22.99 -2.10
C VAL A 269 14.95 22.57 -3.39
N HIS A 270 15.10 21.25 -3.54
CA HIS A 270 15.62 20.64 -4.76
C HIS A 270 14.64 19.59 -5.27
N PHE A 271 14.47 19.53 -6.57
CA PHE A 271 13.78 18.44 -7.24
C PHE A 271 14.81 17.44 -7.77
N LEU A 272 14.69 16.18 -7.38
CA LEU A 272 15.58 15.07 -7.72
C LEU A 272 14.81 14.10 -8.60
N ALA A 273 14.92 14.26 -9.92
CA ALA A 273 14.17 13.46 -10.89
C ALA A 273 14.77 12.07 -11.07
N GLY A 274 13.93 11.07 -11.30
CA GLY A 274 14.35 9.70 -11.62
C GLY A 274 15.30 9.13 -10.57
N MET A 275 14.99 9.27 -9.30
CA MET A 275 15.84 8.81 -8.20
C MET A 275 15.90 7.29 -8.15
N ASP A 276 17.10 6.73 -8.29
CA ASP A 276 17.37 5.29 -8.08
C ASP A 276 18.44 5.10 -7.01
N LYS A 277 18.12 4.31 -5.98
CA LYS A 277 19.04 3.91 -4.91
C LYS A 277 19.87 5.08 -4.31
N GLY A 278 19.26 6.26 -4.25
CA GLY A 278 19.88 7.45 -3.70
C GLY A 278 20.59 8.34 -4.72
N THR A 279 20.62 7.96 -5.99
CA THR A 279 21.23 8.75 -7.06
C THR A 279 20.14 9.28 -8.00
N PRO A 280 19.93 10.60 -8.12
CA PRO A 280 18.99 11.16 -9.09
C PRO A 280 19.58 11.14 -10.49
N ALA A 281 18.75 10.89 -11.51
CA ALA A 281 19.14 11.01 -12.91
C ALA A 281 19.46 12.48 -13.27
N SER A 282 18.75 13.42 -12.64
CA SER A 282 19.01 14.86 -12.74
C SER A 282 18.42 15.60 -11.54
N SER A 283 18.92 16.81 -11.27
CA SER A 283 18.41 17.63 -10.19
C SER A 283 18.45 19.11 -10.55
N SER A 284 17.52 19.89 -9.99
CA SER A 284 17.55 21.35 -10.04
C SER A 284 16.98 21.95 -8.77
N ALA A 285 17.54 23.10 -8.37
CA ALA A 285 17.05 23.88 -7.24
C ALA A 285 15.78 24.65 -7.61
N ALA A 286 14.91 24.89 -6.63
CA ALA A 286 13.76 25.74 -6.83
C ALA A 286 14.19 27.22 -6.97
N GLU A 287 13.52 27.93 -7.85
CA GLU A 287 13.62 29.38 -8.03
C GLU A 287 12.49 30.07 -7.25
N ARG A 288 11.27 29.60 -7.42
CA ARG A 288 10.07 30.14 -6.77
C ARG A 288 8.96 29.10 -6.67
N PHE A 289 7.95 29.41 -5.88
CA PHE A 289 6.73 28.59 -5.73
C PHE A 289 5.49 29.33 -6.22
N VAL A 290 4.52 28.57 -6.74
CA VAL A 290 3.14 29.02 -6.94
C VAL A 290 2.27 28.06 -6.13
N VAL A 291 1.58 28.57 -5.13
CA VAL A 291 0.73 27.80 -4.23
C VAL A 291 -0.73 28.13 -4.51
N ALA A 292 -1.63 27.18 -4.33
CA ALA A 292 -3.06 27.40 -4.49
C ALA A 292 -3.54 28.61 -3.66
N LYS A 293 -4.38 29.45 -4.26
CA LYS A 293 -4.81 30.74 -3.61
C LYS A 293 -5.62 30.51 -2.33
N ASP A 294 -6.35 29.42 -2.28
CA ASP A 294 -7.21 29.01 -1.15
C ASP A 294 -6.51 27.98 -0.22
N PHE A 295 -5.22 27.74 -0.42
CA PHE A 295 -4.43 26.92 0.50
C PHE A 295 -4.22 27.63 1.84
N VAL A 296 -4.62 26.93 2.91
CA VAL A 296 -4.43 27.43 4.29
C VAL A 296 -3.37 26.57 4.97
N PRO A 297 -2.17 27.12 5.23
CA PRO A 297 -1.14 26.41 5.97
C PRO A 297 -1.65 25.93 7.32
N THR A 298 -1.48 24.65 7.61
CA THR A 298 -2.02 24.04 8.83
C THR A 298 -1.07 22.96 9.31
N LEU A 299 -0.93 22.81 10.63
CA LEU A 299 -0.19 21.72 11.23
C LEU A 299 -0.84 20.37 10.83
N ARG A 300 0.00 19.36 10.64
CA ARG A 300 -0.39 18.05 10.13
C ARG A 300 -1.48 17.36 10.98
N ASP A 301 -1.45 17.55 12.29
CA ASP A 301 -2.43 17.03 13.25
C ASP A 301 -3.83 17.70 13.16
N LYS A 302 -3.89 18.87 12.50
CA LYS A 302 -5.11 19.65 12.28
C LYS A 302 -5.62 19.60 10.83
N TRP A 303 -5.08 18.68 10.02
CA TRP A 303 -5.47 18.55 8.63
C TRP A 303 -6.87 17.97 8.51
N THR A 304 -7.71 18.60 7.68
CA THR A 304 -9.10 18.21 7.41
C THR A 304 -9.31 17.98 5.91
N LEU A 305 -10.25 17.10 5.55
CA LEU A 305 -10.46 16.66 4.16
C LEU A 305 -10.86 17.77 3.20
N ASP A 306 -11.58 18.80 3.70
CA ASP A 306 -11.99 19.98 2.95
C ASP A 306 -10.80 20.84 2.47
N ARG A 307 -9.62 20.61 3.01
CA ARG A 307 -8.38 21.31 2.62
C ARG A 307 -7.64 20.62 1.47
N SER A 308 -7.88 19.34 1.26
CA SER A 308 -7.19 18.57 0.21
C SER A 308 -7.38 19.13 -1.21
N PRO A 309 -8.51 19.74 -1.61
CA PRO A 309 -8.64 20.34 -2.93
C PRO A 309 -7.69 21.51 -3.20
N ALA A 310 -7.26 22.23 -2.17
CA ALA A 310 -6.33 23.35 -2.28
C ALA A 310 -4.87 22.96 -1.97
N ASP A 311 -4.60 21.70 -1.64
CA ASP A 311 -3.27 21.24 -1.25
C ASP A 311 -2.43 20.85 -2.47
N TRP A 312 -2.15 21.85 -3.31
CA TRP A 312 -1.25 21.71 -4.45
C TRP A 312 -0.33 22.94 -4.57
N ALA A 313 0.85 22.71 -5.12
CA ALA A 313 1.82 23.75 -5.42
C ALA A 313 2.63 23.40 -6.68
N LEU A 314 3.11 24.43 -7.34
CA LEU A 314 4.07 24.34 -8.43
C LEU A 314 5.41 24.88 -7.96
N ILE A 315 6.45 24.12 -8.22
CA ILE A 315 7.86 24.55 -8.02
C ILE A 315 8.39 24.94 -9.39
N VAL A 316 8.79 26.19 -9.57
CA VAL A 316 9.55 26.62 -10.72
C VAL A 316 11.03 26.38 -10.44
N LEU A 317 11.68 25.61 -11.28
CA LEU A 317 13.09 25.24 -11.15
C LEU A 317 14.01 26.30 -11.81
N LYS A 318 15.22 26.42 -11.29
CA LYS A 318 16.27 27.27 -11.90
C LYS A 318 16.67 26.77 -13.29
N ASP A 319 16.87 25.45 -13.40
CA ASP A 319 17.31 24.80 -14.62
C ASP A 319 16.27 23.81 -15.12
N ALA A 320 16.20 23.61 -16.44
CA ALA A 320 15.35 22.60 -17.02
C ALA A 320 15.87 21.18 -16.71
N VAL A 321 14.96 20.30 -16.34
CA VAL A 321 15.23 18.88 -16.12
C VAL A 321 15.11 18.12 -17.45
N PRO A 322 16.13 17.34 -17.87
CA PRO A 322 16.13 16.65 -19.17
C PRO A 322 15.29 15.35 -19.11
N ALA A 323 14.08 15.43 -18.60
CA ALA A 323 13.10 14.35 -18.60
C ALA A 323 11.84 14.81 -19.34
N ARG A 324 11.16 13.88 -20.01
CA ARG A 324 9.89 14.16 -20.69
C ARG A 324 8.82 14.48 -19.65
N PRO A 325 8.21 15.68 -19.63
CA PRO A 325 7.15 16.01 -18.70
C PRO A 325 5.91 15.13 -18.87
N VAL A 326 5.12 14.99 -17.80
CA VAL A 326 3.82 14.31 -17.82
C VAL A 326 2.74 15.36 -18.04
N ALA A 327 1.85 15.12 -19.00
CA ALA A 327 0.72 16.02 -19.26
C ALA A 327 -0.23 16.03 -18.06
N VAL A 328 -0.92 17.15 -17.88
CA VAL A 328 -1.98 17.29 -16.87
C VAL A 328 -3.32 17.36 -17.59
N LYS A 329 -4.32 16.65 -17.08
CA LYS A 329 -5.66 16.65 -17.65
C LYS A 329 -6.73 16.55 -16.55
N ALA A 330 -7.62 17.52 -16.49
CA ALA A 330 -8.85 17.40 -15.72
C ALA A 330 -9.79 16.43 -16.44
N LEU A 331 -10.29 15.43 -15.69
CA LEU A 331 -11.28 14.48 -16.19
C LEU A 331 -12.64 14.81 -15.61
N THR A 332 -13.67 14.63 -16.43
CA THR A 332 -15.07 14.60 -15.97
C THR A 332 -15.32 13.36 -15.13
N ARG A 333 -16.43 13.33 -14.41
CA ARG A 333 -16.85 12.17 -13.61
C ARG A 333 -16.98 10.90 -14.44
N ASP A 334 -17.53 11.01 -15.65
CA ASP A 334 -17.72 9.87 -16.56
C ASP A 334 -16.39 9.36 -17.12
N GLU A 335 -15.48 10.27 -17.54
CA GLU A 335 -14.13 9.89 -18.00
C GLU A 335 -13.32 9.20 -16.89
N LEU A 336 -13.40 9.71 -15.65
CA LEU A 336 -12.72 9.11 -14.51
C LEU A 336 -13.33 7.75 -14.16
N GLY A 337 -14.66 7.63 -14.22
CA GLY A 337 -15.36 6.36 -14.04
C GLY A 337 -14.94 5.32 -15.07
N ALA A 338 -14.85 5.71 -16.34
CA ALA A 338 -14.39 4.85 -17.41
C ALA A 338 -12.92 4.40 -17.20
N ALA A 339 -12.02 5.31 -16.81
CA ALA A 339 -10.63 5.00 -16.52
C ALA A 339 -10.50 4.04 -15.32
N THR A 340 -11.33 4.22 -14.28
CA THR A 340 -11.40 3.32 -13.13
C THR A 340 -11.85 1.92 -13.54
N LEU A 341 -12.92 1.80 -14.32
CA LEU A 341 -13.42 0.50 -14.81
C LEU A 341 -12.41 -0.20 -15.72
N ALA A 342 -11.64 0.56 -16.49
CA ALA A 342 -10.58 0.03 -17.34
C ALA A 342 -9.30 -0.35 -16.55
N GLY A 343 -9.25 -0.10 -15.23
CA GLY A 343 -8.07 -0.37 -14.41
C GLY A 343 -6.85 0.48 -14.75
N THR A 344 -7.04 1.66 -15.35
CA THR A 344 -5.95 2.51 -15.85
C THR A 344 -5.49 3.58 -14.86
N ILE A 345 -6.10 3.64 -13.69
CA ILE A 345 -5.69 4.57 -12.63
C ILE A 345 -4.49 4.00 -11.87
N SER A 346 -3.48 4.82 -11.67
CA SER A 346 -2.28 4.47 -10.90
C SER A 346 -1.74 5.66 -10.12
N GLU A 347 -0.94 5.37 -9.12
CA GLU A 347 -0.15 6.35 -8.37
C GLU A 347 1.32 5.94 -8.43
N ILE A 348 2.23 6.87 -8.67
CA ILE A 348 3.67 6.63 -8.66
C ILE A 348 4.33 7.62 -7.72
N GLY A 349 5.13 7.13 -6.77
CA GLY A 349 5.78 8.04 -5.84
C GLY A 349 6.92 7.40 -5.04
N TYR A 350 7.49 8.21 -4.17
CA TYR A 350 8.59 7.84 -3.27
C TYR A 350 8.06 7.77 -1.84
N GLY A 351 7.61 6.58 -1.42
CA GLY A 351 7.14 6.34 -0.04
C GLY A 351 8.28 6.31 0.97
N GLN A 352 7.95 6.44 2.25
CA GLN A 352 8.95 6.40 3.34
C GLN A 352 9.74 5.11 3.38
N GLU A 353 9.12 4.01 2.98
CA GLU A 353 9.74 2.68 2.96
C GLU A 353 10.76 2.54 1.83
N ARG A 354 10.58 3.29 0.74
CA ARG A 354 11.43 3.25 -0.47
C ARG A 354 11.78 4.66 -0.95
N ARG A 355 12.40 5.45 -0.10
CA ARG A 355 12.77 6.84 -0.39
C ARG A 355 13.60 7.04 -1.66
N TYR A 356 14.25 5.99 -2.10
CA TYR A 356 15.26 6.03 -3.15
C TYR A 356 14.89 5.24 -4.40
N SER A 357 13.70 4.68 -4.45
CA SER A 357 13.18 3.97 -5.62
C SER A 357 11.69 4.26 -5.79
N PRO A 358 11.24 4.69 -6.96
CA PRO A 358 9.83 4.99 -7.18
C PRO A 358 9.02 3.71 -7.16
N THR A 359 7.81 3.81 -6.66
CA THR A 359 6.89 2.70 -6.51
C THR A 359 5.56 3.06 -7.15
N ALA A 360 5.01 2.15 -7.96
CA ALA A 360 3.71 2.30 -8.59
C ALA A 360 2.65 1.48 -7.87
N LEU A 361 1.52 2.10 -7.58
CA LEU A 361 0.27 1.44 -7.22
C LEU A 361 -0.61 1.47 -8.47
N ARG A 362 -1.09 0.30 -8.92
CA ARG A 362 -1.87 0.18 -10.16
C ARG A 362 -3.30 -0.28 -9.87
N ASN A 363 -4.17 -0.17 -10.88
CA ASN A 363 -5.57 -0.58 -10.78
C ASN A 363 -6.30 0.07 -9.62
N CYS A 364 -6.04 1.35 -9.38
CA CYS A 364 -6.69 2.10 -8.33
C CYS A 364 -8.12 2.48 -8.74
N HIS A 365 -9.03 2.54 -7.77
CA HIS A 365 -10.37 3.07 -7.99
C HIS A 365 -10.39 4.55 -7.64
N ALA A 366 -10.88 5.38 -8.54
CA ALA A 366 -10.93 6.82 -8.34
C ALA A 366 -12.34 7.39 -8.58
N GLY A 367 -12.72 8.39 -7.80
CA GLY A 367 -13.97 9.11 -7.92
C GLY A 367 -13.83 10.58 -7.52
N LEU A 368 -14.62 11.45 -8.14
CA LEU A 368 -14.69 12.87 -7.78
C LEU A 368 -15.67 13.12 -6.64
N GLY A 369 -15.29 13.99 -5.71
CA GLY A 369 -16.18 14.56 -4.72
C GLY A 369 -17.34 15.33 -5.34
N LYS A 370 -18.28 15.84 -4.53
CA LYS A 370 -19.50 16.51 -5.02
C LYS A 370 -19.20 17.76 -5.86
N ASP A 371 -18.18 18.52 -5.48
CA ASP A 371 -17.74 19.76 -6.14
C ASP A 371 -16.67 19.55 -7.20
N GLU A 372 -16.31 18.28 -7.49
CA GLU A 372 -15.27 17.87 -8.46
C GLU A 372 -13.85 18.41 -8.20
N ARG A 373 -13.65 19.10 -7.06
CA ARG A 373 -12.37 19.64 -6.63
C ARG A 373 -11.51 18.59 -5.93
N LEU A 374 -12.16 17.64 -5.25
CA LEU A 374 -11.54 16.56 -4.49
C LEU A 374 -11.57 15.28 -5.31
N LEU A 375 -10.42 14.66 -5.46
CA LEU A 375 -10.27 13.31 -6.01
C LEU A 375 -10.09 12.33 -4.83
N MET A 376 -10.93 11.32 -4.78
CA MET A 376 -10.84 10.22 -3.82
C MET A 376 -10.31 8.99 -4.54
N VAL A 377 -9.25 8.40 -4.03
CA VAL A 377 -8.58 7.28 -4.69
C VAL A 377 -8.40 6.14 -3.69
N GLN A 378 -8.83 4.96 -4.09
CA GLN A 378 -8.58 3.73 -3.36
C GLN A 378 -7.33 3.05 -3.94
N CYS A 379 -6.19 3.65 -3.68
CA CYS A 379 -4.89 3.04 -3.74
C CYS A 379 -4.40 2.92 -2.30
N LEU A 380 -3.83 1.79 -1.93
CA LEU A 380 -3.23 1.63 -0.62
C LEU A 380 -1.86 2.34 -0.60
N ALA A 381 -1.87 3.65 -0.38
CA ALA A 381 -0.66 4.45 -0.22
C ALA A 381 -0.25 4.52 1.25
N ASN A 382 1.05 4.52 1.52
CA ASN A 382 1.63 4.75 2.84
C ASN A 382 2.18 6.18 2.96
N PHE A 383 2.64 6.57 4.17
CA PHE A 383 3.28 7.86 4.41
C PHE A 383 4.48 8.09 3.47
N GLY A 384 4.61 9.30 2.94
CA GLY A 384 5.71 9.71 2.06
C GLY A 384 5.31 9.90 0.60
N TYR A 385 4.12 9.46 0.22
CA TYR A 385 3.59 9.69 -1.12
C TYR A 385 3.03 11.11 -1.34
N SER A 386 3.03 11.98 -0.32
CA SER A 386 2.58 13.37 -0.45
C SER A 386 3.17 14.04 -1.69
N GLY A 387 2.31 14.62 -2.53
CA GLY A 387 2.69 15.22 -3.80
C GLY A 387 2.84 14.24 -4.96
N SER A 388 2.61 12.94 -4.77
CA SER A 388 2.58 11.95 -5.86
C SER A 388 1.47 12.26 -6.86
N PRO A 389 1.71 12.05 -8.18
CA PRO A 389 0.66 12.14 -9.16
C PRO A 389 -0.29 10.96 -9.06
N ILE A 390 -1.57 11.24 -9.17
CA ILE A 390 -2.56 10.27 -9.57
C ILE A 390 -2.61 10.32 -11.10
N LEU A 391 -2.32 9.20 -11.73
CA LEU A 391 -2.22 9.06 -13.18
C LEU A 391 -3.43 8.31 -13.72
N ALA A 392 -3.94 8.72 -14.87
CA ALA A 392 -4.85 7.95 -15.70
C ALA A 392 -4.22 7.73 -17.08
N ASP A 393 -4.36 6.51 -17.60
CA ASP A 393 -4.00 6.29 -19.00
C ASP A 393 -5.11 6.83 -19.92
N ILE A 394 -4.75 7.73 -20.78
CA ILE A 394 -5.65 8.35 -21.76
C ILE A 394 -5.14 8.01 -23.15
N ASN A 395 -5.80 7.05 -23.79
CA ASN A 395 -5.44 6.53 -25.11
C ASN A 395 -3.97 6.05 -25.21
N GLY A 396 -3.53 5.28 -24.21
CA GLY A 396 -2.17 4.74 -24.16
C GLY A 396 -1.11 5.71 -23.63
N THR A 397 -1.53 6.86 -23.10
CA THR A 397 -0.60 7.88 -22.58
C THR A 397 -0.99 8.29 -21.16
N PRO A 398 -0.14 8.06 -20.16
CA PRO A 398 -0.36 8.54 -18.80
C PRO A 398 -0.46 10.07 -18.73
N ALA A 399 -1.48 10.54 -17.99
CA ALA A 399 -1.64 11.95 -17.66
C ALA A 399 -1.95 12.11 -16.16
N VAL A 400 -1.48 13.20 -15.57
CA VAL A 400 -1.79 13.56 -14.16
C VAL A 400 -3.24 14.04 -14.09
N VAL A 401 -4.05 13.36 -13.28
CA VAL A 401 -5.46 13.69 -13.01
C VAL A 401 -5.69 14.20 -11.59
N GLY A 402 -4.69 14.10 -10.74
CA GLY A 402 -4.69 14.61 -9.38
C GLY A 402 -3.32 14.57 -8.74
N VAL A 403 -3.17 15.24 -7.60
CA VAL A 403 -1.97 15.22 -6.76
C VAL A 403 -2.33 14.82 -5.33
N PHE A 404 -1.62 13.84 -4.80
CA PHE A 404 -1.83 13.29 -3.45
C PHE A 404 -1.66 14.35 -2.37
N SER A 405 -2.65 14.47 -1.50
CA SER A 405 -2.67 15.36 -0.34
C SER A 405 -2.62 14.59 0.98
N ALA A 406 -3.57 13.67 1.19
CA ALA A 406 -3.72 12.98 2.45
C ALA A 406 -4.23 11.55 2.28
N PHE A 407 -3.90 10.68 3.24
CA PHE A 407 -4.44 9.34 3.37
C PHE A 407 -5.19 9.20 4.70
N LYS A 408 -6.38 8.65 4.66
CA LYS A 408 -7.15 8.28 5.85
C LYS A 408 -7.22 6.77 6.00
N GLU A 409 -6.50 6.27 6.99
CA GLU A 409 -6.37 4.84 7.25
C GLU A 409 -7.71 4.16 7.57
N GLU A 410 -8.56 4.83 8.37
CA GLU A 410 -9.88 4.31 8.75
C GLU A 410 -10.81 4.12 7.55
N MET A 411 -10.64 4.94 6.50
CA MET A 411 -11.41 4.89 5.27
C MET A 411 -10.70 4.12 4.16
N ARG A 412 -9.41 3.84 4.32
CA ARG A 412 -8.52 3.26 3.30
C ARG A 412 -8.59 4.03 1.97
N LEU A 413 -8.64 5.35 2.08
CA LEU A 413 -8.77 6.27 0.95
C LEU A 413 -7.67 7.31 0.95
N THR A 414 -7.11 7.52 -0.23
CA THR A 414 -6.27 8.66 -0.58
C THR A 414 -7.16 9.81 -0.99
N PHE A 415 -6.83 10.99 -0.51
CA PHE A 415 -7.46 12.25 -0.90
C PHE A 415 -6.43 13.09 -1.66
N ALA A 416 -6.84 13.57 -2.82
CA ALA A 416 -5.99 14.31 -3.74
C ALA A 416 -6.70 15.57 -4.25
N ALA A 417 -5.94 16.63 -4.55
CA ALA A 417 -6.46 17.73 -5.34
C ALA A 417 -6.69 17.24 -6.78
N SER A 418 -7.89 17.44 -7.31
CA SER A 418 -8.20 17.11 -8.70
C SER A 418 -7.45 18.04 -9.67
N ALA A 419 -7.10 17.55 -10.86
CA ALA A 419 -6.42 18.33 -11.90
C ALA A 419 -7.20 19.61 -12.29
N SER A 420 -8.52 19.63 -12.13
CA SER A 420 -9.36 20.82 -12.34
C SER A 420 -8.91 22.03 -11.49
N GLN A 421 -8.17 21.80 -10.39
CA GLN A 421 -7.71 22.85 -9.49
C GLN A 421 -6.42 23.53 -9.98
N PHE A 422 -5.58 22.86 -10.75
CA PHE A 422 -4.25 23.36 -11.08
C PHE A 422 -3.90 23.33 -12.60
N GLU A 423 -4.71 22.68 -13.45
CA GLU A 423 -4.45 22.60 -14.87
C GLU A 423 -4.33 23.97 -15.54
N ALA A 424 -5.25 24.91 -15.20
CA ALA A 424 -5.19 26.28 -15.71
C ALA A 424 -3.93 27.02 -15.23
N ALA A 425 -3.60 26.91 -13.94
CA ALA A 425 -2.41 27.56 -13.37
C ALA A 425 -1.12 27.04 -14.02
N ILE A 426 -1.02 25.74 -14.34
CA ILE A 426 0.13 25.17 -15.07
C ILE A 426 0.21 25.74 -16.48
N ARG A 427 -0.90 25.79 -17.21
CA ARG A 427 -0.94 26.33 -18.57
C ARG A 427 -0.51 27.80 -18.60
N ASP A 428 -1.04 28.61 -17.68
CA ASP A 428 -0.73 30.03 -17.59
C ASP A 428 0.75 30.26 -17.22
N LEU A 429 1.29 29.42 -16.32
CA LEU A 429 2.68 29.46 -15.91
C LEU A 429 3.62 29.05 -17.06
N ILE A 430 3.28 28.02 -17.83
CA ILE A 430 4.04 27.59 -19.02
C ILE A 430 4.09 28.74 -20.05
N ALA A 431 2.95 29.42 -20.29
CA ALA A 431 2.88 30.57 -21.21
C ALA A 431 3.74 31.73 -20.73
N ALA A 432 3.75 32.01 -19.41
CA ALA A 432 4.57 33.06 -18.83
C ALA A 432 6.09 32.75 -18.94
N GLU A 433 6.49 31.48 -18.73
CA GLU A 433 7.90 31.05 -18.85
C GLU A 433 8.38 31.02 -20.31
N ALA A 434 7.49 30.83 -21.27
CA ALA A 434 7.85 30.87 -22.72
C ALA A 434 8.22 32.28 -23.25
N GLY A 435 7.88 33.32 -22.46
CA GLY A 435 8.09 34.72 -22.88
C GLY A 435 7.19 35.16 -24.06
N PRO A 436 7.13 36.43 -24.39
CA PRO A 436 6.39 36.87 -25.55
C PRO A 436 7.02 36.25 -26.81
N THR A 437 6.23 35.54 -27.60
CA THR A 437 6.62 35.10 -28.92
C THR A 437 7.02 36.33 -29.72
N ARG A 438 8.33 36.46 -30.04
CA ARG A 438 8.87 37.49 -30.90
C ARG A 438 8.49 37.26 -32.36
#